data_e780fe356e0ed310220e9dcc8629dbc3
#
_entry.id   e780fe356e0ed310220e9dcc8629dbc3
#
_cell.length_a   1.000
_cell.length_b   1.000
_cell.length_c   1.000
_cell.angle_alpha   90.00
_cell.angle_beta   90.00
_cell.angle_gamma   90.00
#
_symmetry.space_group_name_H-M   'P 1'
#
loop_
_entity.id
_entity.type
_entity.pdbx_description
1 polymer ?
#
loop_
_entity_poly.entity_id
_entity_poly.type
_entity_poly.pdbx_seq_one_letter_code
_entity_poly.pdbx_strand_id
1 'polypeptide(L)'
;MKNYSKIIDYCQFSKKKDLIKVLSLGYLPAVNEVSNTKKRNNFSFFFPTDLCYSKSSNLFQINNIVDQKILFPKSYPYTSSTTKLLVDNFSNLSKEVNRMFKIKSEDLIVDIGSNDGNLLKRFKNMRVLGVTPENIGKKAIREGIPTILDYFNFKTSKKILNNYGKAKIITATNVFAHIDNIKDLMNNIKRILTKDGIFITESHYFLTLMKTLQYDTIYHEHLR
;
A
#
# COMPACT_ATOMS: atom_id res chain seq x y z
N MET A 1 21.38 -18.66 -1.66
CA MET A 1 19.93 -18.94 -1.74
C MET A 1 19.16 -17.61 -1.79
N LYS A 2 18.17 -17.44 -2.67
CA LYS A 2 17.29 -16.27 -2.60
C LYS A 2 16.43 -16.38 -1.35
N ASN A 3 16.59 -15.46 -0.40
CA ASN A 3 15.69 -15.36 0.74
C ASN A 3 14.38 -14.72 0.28
N TYR A 4 13.32 -15.51 0.18
CA TYR A 4 11.98 -15.06 -0.22
C TYR A 4 11.22 -14.36 0.91
N SER A 5 11.63 -14.53 2.15
CA SER A 5 11.06 -13.86 3.31
C SER A 5 12.07 -13.71 4.44
N LYS A 6 11.77 -12.84 5.40
CA LYS A 6 12.58 -12.57 6.59
C LYS A 6 11.68 -12.52 7.82
N ILE A 7 11.97 -13.37 8.81
CA ILE A 7 11.36 -13.27 10.14
C ILE A 7 12.11 -12.20 10.94
N ILE A 8 11.37 -11.28 11.55
CA ILE A 8 11.89 -10.23 12.41
C ILE A 8 11.45 -10.44 13.87
N ASP A 9 12.32 -10.06 14.80
CA ASP A 9 12.11 -10.14 16.26
C ASP A 9 11.86 -8.76 16.89
N TYR A 10 11.64 -7.75 16.07
CA TYR A 10 11.50 -6.35 16.50
C TYR A 10 10.28 -5.68 15.90
N CYS A 11 9.77 -4.68 16.59
CA CYS A 11 8.70 -3.83 16.11
C CYS A 11 9.12 -3.04 14.85
N GLN A 12 8.28 -3.07 13.81
CA GLN A 12 8.55 -2.35 12.55
C GLN A 12 8.62 -0.83 12.73
N PHE A 13 7.92 -0.28 13.72
CA PHE A 13 7.90 1.15 14.02
C PHE A 13 8.98 1.55 15.03
N SER A 14 8.93 1.04 16.28
CA SER A 14 9.85 1.44 17.36
C SER A 14 11.25 0.85 17.23
N LYS A 15 11.43 -0.21 16.42
CA LYS A 15 12.65 -1.03 16.30
C LYS A 15 13.07 -1.75 17.57
N LYS A 16 12.25 -1.72 18.63
CA LYS A 16 12.52 -2.46 19.88
C LYS A 16 12.19 -3.95 19.70
N LYS A 17 12.96 -4.80 20.40
CA LYS A 17 12.75 -6.25 20.44
C LYS A 17 11.75 -6.61 21.56
N ASP A 18 10.49 -6.22 21.35
CA ASP A 18 9.42 -6.38 22.35
C ASP A 18 8.16 -7.04 21.77
N LEU A 19 8.34 -7.80 20.68
CA LEU A 19 7.25 -8.52 20.07
C LEU A 19 6.77 -9.68 20.91
N ILE A 20 5.47 -9.72 21.16
CA ILE A 20 4.77 -10.85 21.80
C ILE A 20 3.88 -11.49 20.73
N LYS A 21 4.08 -12.79 20.47
CA LYS A 21 3.19 -13.53 19.57
C LYS A 21 1.83 -13.69 20.25
N VAL A 22 0.77 -13.25 19.58
CA VAL A 22 -0.61 -13.30 20.09
C VAL A 22 -1.48 -14.29 19.33
N LEU A 23 -1.16 -14.59 18.07
CA LEU A 23 -1.88 -15.55 17.24
C LEU A 23 -0.93 -16.15 16.21
N SER A 24 -1.10 -17.44 15.93
CA SER A 24 -0.43 -18.11 14.81
C SER A 24 -1.48 -18.74 13.90
N LEU A 25 -1.42 -18.41 12.61
CA LEU A 25 -2.23 -19.04 11.57
C LEU A 25 -1.47 -20.16 10.84
N GLY A 26 -0.28 -20.54 11.36
CA GLY A 26 0.57 -21.54 10.73
C GLY A 26 1.24 -21.02 9.46
N TYR A 27 1.31 -21.83 8.43
CA TYR A 27 1.93 -21.50 7.15
C TYR A 27 0.86 -21.25 6.10
N LEU A 28 0.86 -20.04 5.53
CA LEU A 28 -0.08 -19.63 4.48
C LEU A 28 0.67 -19.35 3.16
N PRO A 29 0.07 -19.63 2.00
CA PRO A 29 0.61 -19.20 0.71
C PRO A 29 0.50 -17.67 0.57
N ALA A 30 1.21 -17.10 -0.41
CA ALA A 30 0.96 -15.72 -0.82
C ALA A 30 -0.49 -15.61 -1.35
N VAL A 31 -1.28 -14.68 -0.82
CA VAL A 31 -2.75 -14.62 -1.02
C VAL A 31 -3.16 -14.50 -2.49
N ASN A 32 -2.33 -13.86 -3.33
CA ASN A 32 -2.61 -13.67 -4.76
C ASN A 32 -1.88 -14.68 -5.65
N GLU A 33 -1.31 -15.73 -5.10
CA GLU A 33 -0.73 -16.84 -5.87
C GLU A 33 -1.83 -17.77 -6.37
N VAL A 34 -2.49 -17.35 -7.47
CA VAL A 34 -3.55 -18.15 -8.11
C VAL A 34 -2.92 -19.21 -8.99
N SER A 35 -3.03 -20.48 -8.62
CA SER A 35 -2.57 -21.61 -9.44
C SER A 35 -3.66 -22.04 -10.43
N ASN A 36 -3.24 -22.32 -11.68
CA ASN A 36 -4.14 -22.97 -12.65
C ASN A 36 -4.31 -24.45 -12.24
N THR A 37 -5.53 -24.88 -11.94
CA THR A 37 -5.87 -26.26 -11.54
C THR A 37 -5.41 -27.33 -12.53
N LYS A 38 -5.17 -26.98 -13.79
CA LYS A 38 -4.63 -27.88 -14.83
C LYS A 38 -3.11 -28.08 -14.74
N LYS A 39 -2.39 -27.24 -13.98
CA LYS A 39 -0.94 -27.36 -13.74
C LYS A 39 -0.67 -27.76 -12.29
N ARG A 40 -0.87 -29.03 -11.96
CA ARG A 40 -0.68 -29.61 -10.61
C ARG A 40 0.74 -29.52 -10.05
N ASN A 41 1.73 -29.04 -10.79
CA ASN A 41 3.15 -29.05 -10.43
C ASN A 41 3.70 -27.66 -10.02
N ASN A 42 2.89 -26.66 -9.79
CA ASN A 42 3.37 -25.38 -9.26
C ASN A 42 3.44 -25.48 -7.73
N PHE A 43 4.65 -25.59 -7.19
CA PHE A 43 4.90 -25.48 -5.76
C PHE A 43 4.63 -24.03 -5.34
N SER A 44 3.58 -23.83 -4.55
CA SER A 44 3.36 -22.56 -3.85
C SER A 44 4.33 -22.45 -2.69
N PHE A 45 4.91 -21.29 -2.48
CA PHE A 45 5.69 -21.00 -1.28
C PHE A 45 4.73 -20.72 -0.12
N PHE A 46 4.96 -21.42 0.99
CA PHE A 46 4.23 -21.19 2.23
C PHE A 46 5.12 -20.43 3.20
N PHE A 47 4.55 -19.43 3.85
CA PHE A 47 5.25 -18.55 4.78
C PHE A 47 4.60 -18.59 6.16
N PRO A 48 5.37 -18.61 7.27
CA PRO A 48 4.80 -18.55 8.60
C PRO A 48 4.04 -17.24 8.80
N THR A 49 2.87 -17.31 9.45
CA THR A 49 1.97 -16.18 9.66
C THR A 49 1.64 -16.04 11.13
N ASP A 50 2.53 -15.34 11.85
CA ASP A 50 2.37 -15.02 13.25
C ASP A 50 2.00 -13.56 13.43
N LEU A 51 0.86 -13.28 14.06
CA LEU A 51 0.48 -11.95 14.52
C LEU A 51 1.17 -11.67 15.85
N CYS A 52 1.87 -10.56 15.91
CA CYS A 52 2.62 -10.11 17.08
C CYS A 52 2.15 -8.73 17.54
N TYR A 53 2.23 -8.50 18.85
CA TYR A 53 1.96 -7.20 19.48
C TYR A 53 3.24 -6.62 20.05
N SER A 54 3.50 -5.34 19.82
CA SER A 54 4.58 -4.57 20.43
C SER A 54 4.05 -3.65 21.52
N LYS A 55 4.52 -3.83 22.76
CA LYS A 55 4.12 -2.98 23.91
C LYS A 55 4.59 -1.54 23.75
N SER A 56 5.79 -1.32 23.20
CA SER A 56 6.38 0.02 23.11
C SER A 56 5.70 0.94 22.11
N SER A 57 4.94 0.40 21.16
CA SER A 57 4.28 1.17 20.12
C SER A 57 2.77 0.92 20.03
N ASN A 58 2.24 -0.01 20.84
CA ASN A 58 0.84 -0.49 20.73
C ASN A 58 0.48 -0.95 19.32
N LEU A 59 1.46 -1.53 18.61
CA LEU A 59 1.32 -1.96 17.23
C LEU A 59 1.10 -3.46 17.13
N PHE A 60 0.07 -3.88 16.42
CA PHE A 60 -0.07 -5.23 15.90
C PHE A 60 0.62 -5.33 14.53
N GLN A 61 1.40 -6.37 14.33
CA GLN A 61 2.12 -6.62 13.09
C GLN A 61 2.33 -8.11 12.87
N ILE A 62 2.48 -8.54 11.63
CA ILE A 62 3.06 -9.85 11.35
C ILE A 62 4.59 -9.75 11.42
N ASN A 63 5.24 -10.85 11.82
CA ASN A 63 6.70 -10.88 12.00
C ASN A 63 7.45 -11.46 10.81
N ASN A 64 6.76 -11.96 9.80
CA ASN A 64 7.38 -12.48 8.58
C ASN A 64 7.18 -11.51 7.42
N ILE A 65 8.27 -10.90 6.96
CA ILE A 65 8.27 -9.98 5.82
C ILE A 65 8.61 -10.77 4.57
N VAL A 66 7.65 -10.95 3.70
CA VAL A 66 7.81 -11.59 2.38
C VAL A 66 8.29 -10.57 1.35
N ASP A 67 9.09 -11.01 0.38
CA ASP A 67 9.57 -10.14 -0.71
C ASP A 67 8.38 -9.51 -1.45
N GLN A 68 8.38 -8.19 -1.56
CA GLN A 68 7.33 -7.42 -2.25
C GLN A 68 7.11 -7.87 -3.69
N LYS A 69 8.15 -8.39 -4.37
CA LYS A 69 8.02 -8.90 -5.74
C LYS A 69 7.19 -10.19 -5.83
N ILE A 70 7.06 -10.92 -4.72
CA ILE A 70 6.18 -12.09 -4.61
C ILE A 70 4.75 -11.62 -4.30
N LEU A 71 4.59 -10.70 -3.38
CA LEU A 71 3.27 -10.22 -2.95
C LEU A 71 2.61 -9.33 -4.01
N PHE A 72 3.40 -8.45 -4.64
CA PHE A 72 2.94 -7.47 -5.63
C PHE A 72 3.70 -7.64 -6.96
N PRO A 73 3.51 -8.78 -7.65
CA PRO A 73 4.14 -9.02 -8.95
C PRO A 73 3.55 -8.07 -9.99
N LYS A 74 4.26 -7.88 -11.11
CA LYS A 74 3.77 -7.06 -12.23
C LYS A 74 2.40 -7.51 -12.76
N SER A 75 2.09 -8.81 -12.63
CA SER A 75 0.81 -9.42 -13.00
C SER A 75 -0.21 -9.46 -11.87
N TYR A 76 -0.06 -8.60 -10.86
CA TYR A 76 -0.98 -8.52 -9.72
C TYR A 76 -2.43 -8.41 -10.18
N PRO A 77 -3.33 -9.30 -9.73
CA PRO A 77 -4.66 -9.46 -10.34
C PRO A 77 -5.68 -8.41 -9.89
N TYR A 78 -5.42 -7.70 -8.78
CA TYR A 78 -6.37 -6.79 -8.19
C TYR A 78 -6.53 -5.51 -9.03
N THR A 79 -7.79 -5.09 -9.22
CA THR A 79 -8.16 -3.84 -9.89
C THR A 79 -9.14 -3.05 -9.02
N SER A 80 -8.76 -1.85 -8.61
CA SER A 80 -9.53 -1.04 -7.64
C SER A 80 -10.90 -0.57 -8.18
N SER A 81 -11.07 -0.46 -9.49
CA SER A 81 -12.34 -0.04 -10.10
C SER A 81 -13.37 -1.15 -10.26
N THR A 82 -13.09 -2.40 -9.85
CA THR A 82 -14.02 -3.52 -10.05
C THR A 82 -15.19 -3.56 -9.09
N THR A 83 -15.04 -3.00 -7.90
CA THR A 83 -16.11 -2.98 -6.89
C THR A 83 -16.75 -1.60 -6.77
N LYS A 84 -18.07 -1.54 -6.86
CA LYS A 84 -18.83 -0.28 -6.72
C LYS A 84 -18.56 0.38 -5.37
N LEU A 85 -18.48 -0.41 -4.29
CA LEU A 85 -18.21 0.12 -2.95
C LEU A 85 -16.92 0.94 -2.91
N LEU A 86 -15.82 0.45 -3.51
CA LEU A 86 -14.55 1.17 -3.53
C LEU A 86 -14.58 2.40 -4.45
N VAL A 87 -15.31 2.30 -5.57
CA VAL A 87 -15.55 3.44 -6.47
C VAL A 87 -16.28 4.56 -5.75
N ASP A 88 -17.32 4.24 -4.98
CA ASP A 88 -18.11 5.19 -4.19
C ASP A 88 -17.26 5.78 -3.04
N ASN A 89 -16.49 4.94 -2.34
CA ASN A 89 -15.56 5.37 -1.29
C ASN A 89 -14.55 6.41 -1.81
N PHE A 90 -13.89 6.13 -2.92
CA PHE A 90 -12.93 7.05 -3.53
C PHE A 90 -13.58 8.34 -4.04
N SER A 91 -14.82 8.26 -4.51
CA SER A 91 -15.61 9.46 -4.88
C SER A 91 -15.89 10.33 -3.65
N ASN A 92 -16.25 9.72 -2.53
CA ASN A 92 -16.47 10.44 -1.27
C ASN A 92 -15.17 11.01 -0.71
N LEU A 93 -14.08 10.23 -0.70
CA LEU A 93 -12.76 10.67 -0.25
C LEU A 93 -12.31 11.92 -1.04
N SER A 94 -12.42 11.90 -2.37
CA SER A 94 -12.01 13.05 -3.19
C SER A 94 -12.86 14.29 -2.92
N LYS A 95 -14.17 14.14 -2.69
CA LYS A 95 -15.06 15.25 -2.32
C LYS A 95 -14.67 15.87 -0.97
N GLU A 96 -14.43 15.02 0.05
CA GLU A 96 -14.00 15.47 1.37
C GLU A 96 -12.64 16.16 1.34
N VAL A 97 -11.68 15.62 0.60
CA VAL A 97 -10.36 16.23 0.41
C VAL A 97 -10.49 17.62 -0.22
N ASN A 98 -11.29 17.76 -1.28
CA ASN A 98 -11.53 19.05 -1.91
C ASN A 98 -12.25 20.04 -0.98
N ARG A 99 -13.21 19.56 -0.16
CA ARG A 99 -13.93 20.39 0.81
C ARG A 99 -13.04 20.89 1.93
N MET A 100 -12.14 20.01 2.44
CA MET A 100 -11.30 20.32 3.62
C MET A 100 -10.06 21.16 3.27
N PHE A 101 -9.49 20.95 2.09
CA PHE A 101 -8.14 21.43 1.77
C PHE A 101 -8.15 22.26 0.48
N LYS A 102 -8.75 23.36 0.37
CA LYS A 102 -8.76 24.33 -0.75
C LYS A 102 -7.67 24.09 -1.83
N ILE A 103 -7.78 22.96 -2.55
CA ILE A 103 -6.81 22.51 -3.55
C ILE A 103 -7.03 23.33 -4.81
N LYS A 104 -5.94 23.84 -5.39
CA LYS A 104 -5.97 24.61 -6.65
C LYS A 104 -5.68 23.69 -7.84
N SER A 105 -6.04 24.12 -9.04
CA SER A 105 -5.83 23.36 -10.28
C SER A 105 -4.35 23.06 -10.56
N GLU A 106 -3.46 23.97 -10.15
CA GLU A 106 -2.00 23.83 -10.28
C GLU A 106 -1.36 22.92 -9.23
N ASP A 107 -2.06 22.60 -8.13
CA ASP A 107 -1.56 21.73 -7.08
C ASP A 107 -1.42 20.28 -7.58
N LEU A 108 -0.31 19.64 -7.23
CA LEU A 108 -0.07 18.24 -7.56
C LEU A 108 -0.64 17.32 -6.50
N ILE A 109 -1.40 16.33 -6.94
CA ILE A 109 -1.91 15.21 -6.14
C ILE A 109 -1.16 13.94 -6.56
N VAL A 110 -0.50 13.27 -5.61
CA VAL A 110 0.22 12.00 -5.85
C VAL A 110 -0.48 10.89 -5.12
N ASP A 111 -0.79 9.79 -5.81
CA ASP A 111 -1.36 8.58 -5.20
C ASP A 111 -0.33 7.45 -5.23
N ILE A 112 0.04 6.95 -4.05
CA ILE A 112 0.97 5.83 -3.87
C ILE A 112 0.16 4.54 -3.85
N GLY A 113 0.50 3.59 -4.75
CA GLY A 113 -0.31 2.39 -4.97
C GLY A 113 -1.55 2.68 -5.81
N SER A 114 -1.44 3.60 -6.76
CA SER A 114 -2.57 4.15 -7.54
C SER A 114 -3.36 3.13 -8.36
N ASN A 115 -2.85 1.91 -8.52
CA ASN A 115 -3.48 0.82 -9.26
C ASN A 115 -3.94 1.29 -10.66
N ASP A 116 -5.22 1.17 -11.02
CA ASP A 116 -5.78 1.63 -12.31
C ASP A 116 -6.20 3.12 -12.31
N GLY A 117 -5.75 3.90 -11.32
CA GLY A 117 -6.01 5.34 -11.22
C GLY A 117 -7.43 5.70 -10.75
N ASN A 118 -8.16 4.76 -10.16
CA ASN A 118 -9.55 4.95 -9.75
C ASN A 118 -9.74 6.16 -8.84
N LEU A 119 -8.90 6.35 -7.81
CA LEU A 119 -8.96 7.53 -6.94
C LEU A 119 -8.60 8.82 -7.71
N LEU A 120 -7.52 8.80 -8.49
CA LEU A 120 -7.02 9.98 -9.20
C LEU A 120 -8.02 10.53 -10.24
N LYS A 121 -8.80 9.66 -10.88
CA LYS A 121 -9.89 10.06 -11.80
C LYS A 121 -10.96 10.93 -11.15
N ARG A 122 -11.06 10.95 -9.82
CA ARG A 122 -12.03 11.75 -9.07
C ARG A 122 -11.58 13.19 -8.85
N PHE A 123 -10.27 13.47 -9.00
CA PHE A 123 -9.71 14.82 -8.92
C PHE A 123 -9.71 15.51 -10.29
N LYS A 124 -10.91 15.85 -10.74
CA LYS A 124 -11.11 16.49 -12.06
C LYS A 124 -10.45 17.87 -12.10
N ASN A 125 -9.84 18.21 -13.24
CA ASN A 125 -9.19 19.51 -13.50
C ASN A 125 -8.01 19.82 -12.56
N MET A 126 -7.39 18.78 -11.97
CA MET A 126 -6.21 18.90 -11.10
C MET A 126 -5.03 18.18 -11.71
N ARG A 127 -3.83 18.57 -11.31
CA ARG A 127 -2.61 17.84 -11.68
C ARG A 127 -2.51 16.58 -10.82
N VAL A 128 -2.55 15.42 -11.45
CA VAL A 128 -2.52 14.12 -10.76
C VAL A 128 -1.34 13.29 -11.22
N LEU A 129 -0.82 12.42 -10.35
CA LEU A 129 0.25 11.47 -10.65
C LEU A 129 0.05 10.19 -9.85
N GLY A 130 -0.02 9.07 -10.54
CA GLY A 130 -0.02 7.74 -9.92
C GLY A 130 1.38 7.17 -9.78
N VAL A 131 1.57 6.31 -8.76
CA VAL A 131 2.76 5.47 -8.60
C VAL A 131 2.30 4.07 -8.27
N THR A 132 2.60 3.08 -9.12
CA THR A 132 2.24 1.68 -8.89
C THR A 132 3.21 0.75 -9.63
N PRO A 133 3.70 -0.34 -9.02
CA PRO A 133 4.65 -1.25 -9.67
C PRO A 133 3.98 -2.21 -10.67
N GLU A 134 2.67 -2.39 -10.59
CA GLU A 134 1.93 -3.39 -11.35
C GLU A 134 1.58 -2.91 -12.77
N ASN A 135 1.39 -3.88 -13.68
CA ASN A 135 1.00 -3.60 -15.07
C ASN A 135 -0.39 -2.93 -15.20
N ILE A 136 -1.23 -3.04 -14.17
CA ILE A 136 -2.55 -2.38 -14.15
C ILE A 136 -2.44 -0.86 -14.30
N GLY A 137 -1.34 -0.25 -13.86
CA GLY A 137 -1.06 1.17 -14.05
C GLY A 137 -0.99 1.60 -15.53
N LYS A 138 -0.74 0.66 -16.47
CA LYS A 138 -0.85 0.93 -17.91
C LYS A 138 -2.28 1.27 -18.34
N LYS A 139 -3.30 0.76 -17.61
CA LYS A 139 -4.69 1.13 -17.83
C LYS A 139 -4.90 2.60 -17.43
N ALA A 140 -4.40 3.01 -16.26
CA ALA A 140 -4.44 4.41 -15.84
C ALA A 140 -3.81 5.35 -16.88
N ILE A 141 -2.63 5.00 -17.41
CA ILE A 141 -1.94 5.78 -18.44
C ILE A 141 -2.80 5.92 -19.71
N ARG A 142 -3.39 4.81 -20.21
CA ARG A 142 -4.29 4.83 -21.38
C ARG A 142 -5.53 5.69 -21.17
N GLU A 143 -5.97 5.82 -19.93
CA GLU A 143 -7.13 6.65 -19.55
C GLU A 143 -6.73 8.09 -19.17
N GLY A 144 -5.49 8.51 -19.51
CA GLY A 144 -5.01 9.87 -19.35
C GLY A 144 -4.47 10.21 -17.95
N ILE A 145 -4.29 9.25 -17.05
CA ILE A 145 -3.69 9.47 -15.73
C ILE A 145 -2.18 9.22 -15.81
N PRO A 146 -1.32 10.26 -15.69
CA PRO A 146 0.12 10.08 -15.62
C PRO A 146 0.48 9.11 -14.48
N THR A 147 1.26 8.07 -14.77
CA THR A 147 1.57 7.04 -13.77
C THR A 147 3.02 6.57 -13.93
N ILE A 148 3.74 6.50 -12.83
CA ILE A 148 5.08 5.91 -12.75
C ILE A 148 4.92 4.42 -12.40
N LEU A 149 5.36 3.54 -13.30
CA LEU A 149 5.29 2.08 -13.12
C LEU A 149 6.52 1.59 -12.34
N ASP A 150 6.57 1.91 -11.04
CA ASP A 150 7.64 1.51 -10.12
C ASP A 150 7.13 1.54 -8.67
N TYR A 151 7.88 0.91 -7.75
CA TYR A 151 7.63 1.06 -6.31
C TYR A 151 7.93 2.49 -5.85
N PHE A 152 7.15 2.98 -4.88
CA PHE A 152 7.45 4.27 -4.26
C PHE A 152 8.66 4.14 -3.32
N ASN A 153 9.77 4.74 -3.70
CA ASN A 153 11.07 4.69 -3.02
C ASN A 153 11.84 5.98 -3.23
N PHE A 154 13.10 6.03 -2.77
CA PHE A 154 13.98 7.19 -2.96
C PHE A 154 14.14 7.61 -4.42
N LYS A 155 14.38 6.65 -5.33
CA LYS A 155 14.55 6.93 -6.77
C LYS A 155 13.28 7.54 -7.37
N THR A 156 12.14 6.95 -7.07
CA THR A 156 10.83 7.42 -7.55
C THR A 156 10.48 8.78 -6.98
N SER A 157 10.71 9.03 -5.68
CA SER A 157 10.48 10.34 -5.07
C SER A 157 11.36 11.44 -5.67
N LYS A 158 12.63 11.15 -5.99
CA LYS A 158 13.48 12.10 -6.74
C LYS A 158 12.94 12.38 -8.15
N LYS A 159 12.49 11.34 -8.87
CA LYS A 159 11.89 11.50 -10.20
C LYS A 159 10.63 12.37 -10.14
N ILE A 160 9.78 12.17 -9.13
CA ILE A 160 8.58 13.02 -8.92
C ILE A 160 8.99 14.46 -8.70
N LEU A 161 9.91 14.71 -7.77
CA LEU A 161 10.36 16.06 -7.44
C LEU A 161 10.93 16.80 -8.67
N ASN A 162 11.74 16.12 -9.47
CA ASN A 162 12.42 16.72 -10.64
C ASN A 162 11.45 17.01 -11.79
N ASN A 163 10.48 16.12 -12.05
CA ASN A 163 9.65 16.20 -13.26
C ASN A 163 8.27 16.83 -13.01
N TYR A 164 7.76 16.74 -11.77
CA TYR A 164 6.40 17.19 -11.42
C TYR A 164 6.38 18.25 -10.31
N GLY A 165 7.47 18.36 -9.54
CA GLY A 165 7.56 19.25 -8.39
C GLY A 165 7.03 18.62 -7.10
N LYS A 166 6.70 19.48 -6.13
CA LYS A 166 6.17 19.06 -4.83
C LYS A 166 4.67 18.84 -4.90
N ALA A 167 4.19 17.86 -4.16
CA ALA A 167 2.77 17.52 -4.05
C ALA A 167 2.09 18.30 -2.91
N LYS A 168 0.90 18.81 -3.17
CA LYS A 168 0.01 19.39 -2.15
C LYS A 168 -0.70 18.29 -1.37
N ILE A 169 -1.14 17.24 -2.06
CA ILE A 169 -1.78 16.06 -1.46
C ILE A 169 -0.99 14.81 -1.87
N ILE A 170 -0.76 13.95 -0.90
CA ILE A 170 -0.28 12.58 -1.15
C ILE A 170 -1.28 11.62 -0.53
N THR A 171 -1.75 10.66 -1.30
CA THR A 171 -2.64 9.59 -0.83
C THR A 171 -1.92 8.24 -0.83
N ALA A 172 -2.31 7.35 0.09
CA ALA A 172 -1.91 5.96 0.14
C ALA A 172 -3.06 5.13 0.73
N THR A 173 -4.03 4.76 -0.11
CA THR A 173 -5.22 4.03 0.31
C THR A 173 -4.97 2.53 0.22
N ASN A 174 -5.08 1.84 1.36
CA ASN A 174 -4.80 0.40 1.49
C ASN A 174 -3.39 0.00 1.00
N VAL A 175 -2.39 0.84 1.25
CA VAL A 175 -1.00 0.63 0.82
C VAL A 175 -0.02 0.78 1.99
N PHE A 176 -0.29 1.69 2.93
CA PHE A 176 0.63 1.99 4.03
C PHE A 176 0.97 0.74 4.86
N ALA A 177 -0.01 -0.15 5.07
CA ALA A 177 0.17 -1.40 5.79
C ALA A 177 1.07 -2.42 5.06
N HIS A 178 1.28 -2.28 3.74
CA HIS A 178 2.05 -3.20 2.91
C HIS A 178 3.55 -2.89 2.83
N ILE A 179 3.96 -1.70 3.29
CA ILE A 179 5.35 -1.23 3.14
C ILE A 179 6.13 -1.50 4.43
N ASP A 180 7.17 -2.33 4.37
CA ASP A 180 7.96 -2.76 5.53
C ASP A 180 8.79 -1.62 6.17
N ASN A 181 9.40 -0.77 5.36
CA ASN A 181 10.24 0.33 5.83
C ASN A 181 9.48 1.64 5.96
N ILE A 182 8.73 1.79 7.08
CA ILE A 182 7.93 2.99 7.38
C ILE A 182 8.80 4.26 7.38
N LYS A 183 10.02 4.20 7.95
CA LYS A 183 10.90 5.37 8.05
C LYS A 183 11.31 5.89 6.66
N ASP A 184 11.65 4.98 5.76
CA ASP A 184 12.02 5.36 4.38
C ASP A 184 10.81 5.90 3.62
N LEU A 185 9.65 5.26 3.76
CA LEU A 185 8.39 5.75 3.20
C LEU A 185 8.11 7.20 3.63
N MET A 186 8.14 7.47 4.95
CA MET A 186 7.84 8.80 5.48
C MET A 186 8.88 9.85 5.06
N ASN A 187 10.16 9.47 4.96
CA ASN A 187 11.21 10.36 4.46
C ASN A 187 10.98 10.72 2.98
N ASN A 188 10.55 9.76 2.17
CA ASN A 188 10.25 9.99 0.76
C ASN A 188 8.97 10.82 0.56
N ILE A 189 7.93 10.60 1.37
CA ILE A 189 6.73 11.44 1.41
C ILE A 189 7.11 12.88 1.77
N LYS A 190 7.85 13.08 2.88
CA LYS A 190 8.31 14.41 3.32
C LYS A 190 9.13 15.13 2.24
N ARG A 191 9.93 14.40 1.46
CA ARG A 191 10.74 14.97 0.37
C ARG A 191 9.90 15.62 -0.71
N ILE A 192 8.80 14.99 -1.11
CA ILE A 192 7.97 15.47 -2.22
C ILE A 192 6.74 16.27 -1.77
N LEU A 193 6.44 16.33 -0.46
CA LEU A 193 5.33 17.10 0.07
C LEU A 193 5.69 18.59 0.15
N THR A 194 4.75 19.48 -0.15
CA THR A 194 4.90 20.92 0.12
C THR A 194 4.95 21.19 1.63
N LYS A 195 5.37 22.38 2.05
CA LYS A 195 5.46 22.74 3.48
C LYS A 195 4.10 22.64 4.19
N ASP A 196 3.05 22.99 3.49
CA ASP A 196 1.64 22.95 3.92
C ASP A 196 0.85 21.81 3.26
N GLY A 197 1.57 20.81 2.74
CA GLY A 197 0.98 19.65 2.10
C GLY A 197 0.49 18.60 3.10
N ILE A 198 -0.38 17.74 2.64
CA ILE A 198 -1.11 16.77 3.47
C ILE A 198 -0.90 15.36 2.95
N PHE A 199 -0.60 14.46 3.86
CA PHE A 199 -0.57 13.02 3.61
C PHE A 199 -1.84 12.37 4.17
N ILE A 200 -2.55 11.64 3.31
CA ILE A 200 -3.80 10.95 3.63
C ILE A 200 -3.57 9.46 3.42
N THR A 201 -3.91 8.67 4.44
CA THR A 201 -3.84 7.21 4.35
C THR A 201 -5.14 6.58 4.80
N GLU A 202 -5.54 5.50 4.14
CA GLU A 202 -6.63 4.63 4.52
C GLU A 202 -6.06 3.23 4.78
N SER A 203 -6.45 2.62 5.90
CA SER A 203 -6.02 1.27 6.29
C SER A 203 -7.10 0.60 7.13
N HIS A 204 -7.04 -0.71 7.25
CA HIS A 204 -7.91 -1.45 8.15
C HIS A 204 -7.77 -0.96 9.59
N TYR A 205 -8.91 -0.87 10.29
CA TYR A 205 -8.91 -0.54 11.71
C TYR A 205 -8.92 -1.84 12.53
N PHE A 206 -7.77 -2.21 13.06
CA PHE A 206 -7.54 -3.50 13.70
C PHE A 206 -8.49 -3.81 14.86
N LEU A 207 -8.87 -2.82 15.68
CA LEU A 207 -9.81 -3.03 16.78
C LEU A 207 -11.19 -3.53 16.27
N THR A 208 -11.67 -3.02 15.15
CA THR A 208 -12.90 -3.52 14.53
C THR A 208 -12.74 -4.94 14.02
N LEU A 209 -11.61 -5.24 13.35
CA LEU A 209 -11.31 -6.60 12.87
C LEU A 209 -11.30 -7.61 14.03
N MET A 210 -10.71 -7.26 15.16
CA MET A 210 -10.74 -8.09 16.37
C MET A 210 -12.15 -8.31 16.90
N LYS A 211 -12.95 -7.24 17.04
CA LYS A 211 -14.33 -7.32 17.57
C LYS A 211 -15.27 -8.12 16.68
N THR A 212 -15.01 -8.14 15.38
CA THR A 212 -15.83 -8.85 14.39
C THR A 212 -15.22 -10.17 13.94
N LEU A 213 -14.12 -10.60 14.58
CA LEU A 213 -13.40 -11.85 14.31
C LEU A 213 -12.96 -12.02 12.83
N GLN A 214 -12.58 -10.92 12.18
CA GLN A 214 -12.11 -10.92 10.79
C GLN A 214 -10.63 -11.32 10.70
N TYR A 215 -10.30 -12.54 11.07
CA TYR A 215 -8.93 -13.08 11.03
C TYR A 215 -8.45 -13.38 9.59
N ASP A 216 -9.36 -13.47 8.64
CA ASP A 216 -9.10 -13.67 7.21
C ASP A 216 -8.36 -12.49 6.56
N THR A 217 -8.29 -11.34 7.24
CA THR A 217 -7.48 -10.19 6.82
C THR A 217 -6.01 -10.26 7.27
N ILE A 218 -5.65 -11.27 8.10
CA ILE A 218 -4.28 -11.47 8.59
C ILE A 218 -3.50 -12.34 7.58
N TYR A 219 -2.78 -11.71 6.68
CA TYR A 219 -1.92 -12.35 5.69
C TYR A 219 -0.74 -11.44 5.30
N HIS A 220 0.22 -11.98 4.55
CA HIS A 220 1.55 -11.38 4.37
C HIS A 220 1.59 -10.02 3.66
N GLU A 221 0.53 -9.61 2.95
CA GLU A 221 0.45 -8.27 2.39
C GLU A 221 0.19 -7.22 3.48
N HIS A 222 -0.54 -7.57 4.53
CA HIS A 222 -0.88 -6.69 5.65
C HIS A 222 0.16 -6.84 6.78
N LEU A 223 1.26 -6.11 6.68
CA LEU A 223 2.34 -6.17 7.68
C LEU A 223 1.91 -5.62 9.05
N ARG A 224 0.87 -4.78 9.11
CA ARG A 224 0.32 -4.14 10.29
C ARG A 224 -1.08 -3.57 10.05
#